data_eadb7f5f593d8fb0a3ea300f83cfff3c
#
_entry.id   eadb7f5f593d8fb0a3ea300f83cfff3c
#
_cell.length_a   1.000
_cell.length_b   1.000
_cell.length_c   1.000
_cell.angle_alpha   90.00
_cell.angle_beta   90.00
_cell.angle_gamma   90.00
#
_symmetry.space_group_name_H-M   'P 1'
#
loop_
_entity.id
_entity.type
_entity.pdbx_description
1 polymer ?
#
loop_
_entity_poly.entity_id
_entity_poly.type
_entity_poly.pdbx_seq_one_letter_code
_entity_poly.pdbx_strand_id
1 'polypeptide(L)'
;MIKKLIIGGALLLLIAILIISFLILPFLRRNNQDTEDAYNEYSQNGGFDFFKGKPDYLTNSYDYDRIIPGENSRYHYTDQNGNIISKTGIDVSYFQGDIDWNKVKADGLDFVIVRVGYRGYESGIINLDQNFETYMQGDSEAGLELGVYFFSQAINIDEVVEEAQFVLEKVSDYNLTYPIIFDWEEPETSSARTHEVNTSELTDFCMEFCREIKDAGYKPMIYSNRHMTSKLLDLKALSSYPFWYAQY
;
A
#
# COMPACT_ATOMS: atom_id res chain seq x y z
N MET A 1 39.34 -41.57 10.65
CA MET A 1 38.62 -40.69 9.70
C MET A 1 37.61 -39.76 10.41
N ILE A 2 36.86 -40.21 11.39
CA ILE A 2 35.82 -39.45 12.11
C ILE A 2 36.34 -38.19 12.84
N LYS A 3 37.55 -38.28 13.50
CA LYS A 3 38.13 -37.11 14.22
C LYS A 3 38.47 -35.93 13.29
N LYS A 4 38.88 -36.16 12.04
CA LYS A 4 39.18 -35.10 11.08
C LYS A 4 37.92 -34.42 10.57
N LEU A 5 36.79 -35.12 10.50
CA LEU A 5 35.48 -34.57 10.09
C LEU A 5 34.92 -33.64 11.16
N ILE A 6 35.05 -34.00 12.44
CA ILE A 6 34.57 -33.21 13.58
C ILE A 6 35.37 -31.91 13.71
N ILE A 7 36.68 -31.94 13.50
CA ILE A 7 37.56 -30.77 13.55
C ILE A 7 37.25 -29.82 12.38
N GLY A 8 36.98 -30.35 11.18
CA GLY A 8 36.58 -29.53 10.03
C GLY A 8 35.22 -28.83 10.22
N GLY A 9 34.24 -29.52 10.80
CA GLY A 9 32.94 -28.97 11.11
C GLY A 9 33.00 -27.86 12.19
N ALA A 10 33.77 -28.06 13.25
CA ALA A 10 33.98 -27.06 14.28
C ALA A 10 34.72 -25.80 13.76
N LEU A 11 35.66 -25.96 12.86
CA LEU A 11 36.38 -24.85 12.25
C LEU A 11 35.47 -24.03 11.31
N LEU A 12 34.60 -24.66 10.52
CA LEU A 12 33.63 -24.01 9.68
C LEU A 12 32.58 -23.25 10.50
N LEU A 13 32.12 -23.79 11.61
CA LEU A 13 31.21 -23.15 12.54
C LEU A 13 31.83 -21.90 13.19
N LEU A 14 33.11 -21.99 13.60
CA LEU A 14 33.89 -20.86 14.13
C LEU A 14 34.07 -19.74 13.11
N ILE A 15 34.36 -20.09 11.86
CA ILE A 15 34.49 -19.11 10.77
C ILE A 15 33.14 -18.42 10.49
N ALA A 16 32.04 -19.19 10.46
CA ALA A 16 30.71 -18.63 10.29
C ALA A 16 30.32 -17.66 11.43
N ILE A 17 30.61 -18.01 12.68
CA ILE A 17 30.39 -17.14 13.85
C ILE A 17 31.25 -15.88 13.77
N LEU A 18 32.49 -15.97 13.34
CA LEU A 18 33.38 -14.82 13.14
C LEU A 18 32.87 -13.90 12.02
N ILE A 19 32.41 -14.44 10.89
CA ILE A 19 31.81 -13.65 9.81
C ILE A 19 30.56 -12.93 10.27
N ILE A 20 29.67 -13.61 10.99
CA ILE A 20 28.48 -13.00 11.56
C ILE A 20 28.84 -11.90 12.55
N SER A 21 29.78 -12.16 13.46
CA SER A 21 30.15 -11.22 14.52
C SER A 21 30.94 -10.01 14.03
N PHE A 22 31.81 -10.19 13.03
CA PHE A 22 32.72 -9.12 12.58
C PHE A 22 32.25 -8.41 11.30
N LEU A 23 31.42 -9.02 10.47
CA LEU A 23 30.94 -8.40 9.24
C LEU A 23 29.44 -8.10 9.25
N ILE A 24 28.61 -9.06 9.65
CA ILE A 24 27.16 -8.91 9.55
C ILE A 24 26.58 -8.10 10.73
N LEU A 25 26.95 -8.40 11.97
CA LEU A 25 26.46 -7.67 13.14
C LEU A 25 26.89 -6.19 13.16
N PRO A 26 28.13 -5.82 12.81
CA PRO A 26 28.49 -4.40 12.70
C PRO A 26 27.79 -3.69 11.55
N PHE A 27 27.56 -4.37 10.42
CA PHE A 27 26.80 -3.82 9.29
C PHE A 27 25.32 -3.60 9.65
N LEU A 28 24.66 -4.56 10.31
CA LEU A 28 23.30 -4.41 10.81
C LEU A 28 23.20 -3.37 11.92
N ARG A 29 24.20 -3.28 12.81
CA ARG A 29 24.26 -2.22 13.84
C ARG A 29 24.48 -0.85 13.23
N ARG A 30 25.30 -0.73 12.21
CA ARG A 30 25.54 0.52 11.51
C ARG A 30 24.28 1.01 10.79
N ASN A 31 23.56 0.11 10.10
CA ASN A 31 22.27 0.44 9.48
C ASN A 31 21.21 0.87 10.51
N ASN A 32 21.14 0.21 11.68
CA ASN A 32 20.23 0.63 12.75
C ASN A 32 20.65 1.94 13.38
N GLN A 33 21.95 2.17 13.54
CA GLN A 33 22.49 3.42 14.09
C GLN A 33 22.24 4.59 13.12
N ASP A 34 22.47 4.37 11.82
CA ASP A 34 22.24 5.38 10.78
C ASP A 34 20.73 5.73 10.68
N THR A 35 19.82 4.77 10.91
CA THR A 35 18.38 5.03 11.00
C THR A 35 17.95 5.69 12.31
N GLU A 36 18.56 5.33 13.44
CA GLU A 36 18.33 5.98 14.73
C GLU A 36 18.90 7.39 14.76
N ASP A 37 20.07 7.60 14.19
CA ASP A 37 20.70 8.93 14.10
C ASP A 37 19.92 9.83 13.14
N ALA A 38 19.42 9.30 12.00
CA ALA A 38 18.53 10.02 11.12
C ALA A 38 17.17 10.33 11.77
N TYR A 39 16.62 9.42 12.59
CA TYR A 39 15.41 9.65 13.37
C TYR A 39 15.64 10.68 14.48
N ASN A 40 16.77 10.63 15.16
CA ASN A 40 17.13 11.57 16.23
C ASN A 40 17.47 12.96 15.67
N GLU A 41 18.16 13.05 14.55
CA GLU A 41 18.40 14.29 13.82
C GLU A 41 17.08 14.89 13.31
N TYR A 42 16.19 14.05 12.81
CA TYR A 42 14.84 14.40 12.42
C TYR A 42 13.99 14.89 13.62
N SER A 43 14.09 14.24 14.76
CA SER A 43 13.36 14.57 15.99
C SER A 43 13.92 15.82 16.68
N GLN A 44 15.24 16.02 16.70
CA GLN A 44 15.89 17.18 17.30
C GLN A 44 15.78 18.45 16.44
N ASN A 45 15.68 18.34 15.13
CA ASN A 45 15.45 19.46 14.22
C ASN A 45 13.97 19.84 14.11
N GLY A 46 13.14 19.45 15.07
CA GLY A 46 11.73 19.85 15.18
C GLY A 46 10.84 19.19 14.15
N GLY A 47 11.13 17.94 13.79
CA GLY A 47 10.36 17.09 12.87
C GLY A 47 9.40 17.88 12.00
N PHE A 48 9.68 18.05 10.71
CA PHE A 48 8.88 18.85 9.76
C PHE A 48 9.09 20.38 9.75
N ASP A 49 10.31 20.83 9.53
CA ASP A 49 10.52 22.16 8.96
C ASP A 49 10.16 22.22 7.42
N PHE A 50 9.57 21.13 6.89
CA PHE A 50 9.00 21.09 5.54
C PHE A 50 7.75 21.97 5.42
N PHE A 51 7.09 22.30 6.52
CA PHE A 51 5.92 23.15 6.55
C PHE A 51 6.15 24.33 7.50
N LYS A 52 7.02 25.26 7.11
CA LYS A 52 7.04 26.61 7.70
C LYS A 52 5.74 27.33 7.35
N GLY A 53 4.68 26.96 8.05
CA GLY A 53 3.32 27.49 7.87
C GLY A 53 2.27 26.42 8.12
N LYS A 54 1.01 26.82 8.27
CA LYS A 54 -0.09 25.86 8.22
C LYS A 54 -0.15 25.28 6.81
N PRO A 55 -0.31 23.95 6.66
CA PRO A 55 -0.46 23.37 5.34
C PRO A 55 -1.65 24.03 4.62
N ASP A 56 -1.46 24.36 3.35
CA ASP A 56 -2.49 24.96 2.51
C ASP A 56 -3.48 23.93 1.95
N TYR A 57 -3.61 22.79 2.65
CA TYR A 57 -4.55 21.71 2.35
C TYR A 57 -5.17 21.14 3.63
N LEU A 58 -6.27 20.43 3.50
CA LEU A 58 -6.93 19.78 4.61
C LEU A 58 -6.05 18.65 5.15
N THR A 59 -5.77 18.69 6.45
CA THR A 59 -5.15 17.58 7.17
C THR A 59 -6.24 16.67 7.72
N ASN A 60 -5.92 15.39 7.98
CA ASN A 60 -6.86 14.53 8.68
C ASN A 60 -7.09 15.07 10.13
N SER A 61 -8.26 14.76 10.67
CA SER A 61 -8.67 15.16 12.02
C SER A 61 -8.55 14.04 13.04
N TYR A 62 -7.82 12.97 12.72
CA TYR A 62 -7.67 11.84 13.63
C TYR A 62 -6.82 12.23 14.85
N ASP A 63 -7.30 11.83 16.01
CA ASP A 63 -6.58 11.88 17.26
C ASP A 63 -5.76 10.59 17.41
N TYR A 64 -4.47 10.67 17.18
CA TYR A 64 -3.59 9.51 17.17
C TYR A 64 -3.47 8.81 18.52
N ASP A 65 -3.78 9.50 19.64
CA ASP A 65 -3.84 8.90 20.98
C ASP A 65 -4.99 7.89 21.13
N ARG A 66 -5.93 7.89 20.18
CA ARG A 66 -7.03 6.93 20.12
C ARG A 66 -6.74 5.70 19.27
N ILE A 67 -5.56 5.59 18.71
CA ILE A 67 -5.10 4.38 18.05
C ILE A 67 -4.59 3.43 19.13
N ILE A 68 -5.28 2.32 19.32
CA ILE A 68 -4.93 1.30 20.30
C ILE A 68 -4.46 0.02 19.63
N PRO A 69 -3.49 -0.70 20.21
CA PRO A 69 -3.11 -2.01 19.71
C PRO A 69 -4.22 -3.03 19.97
N GLY A 70 -4.48 -3.89 19.00
CA GLY A 70 -5.36 -5.04 19.08
C GLY A 70 -4.57 -6.35 19.01
N GLU A 71 -5.28 -7.46 18.86
CA GLU A 71 -4.69 -8.77 18.65
C GLU A 71 -4.09 -8.89 17.23
N ASN A 72 -3.18 -9.86 17.04
CA ASN A 72 -2.56 -10.18 15.74
C ASN A 72 -1.89 -8.99 15.05
N SER A 73 -1.21 -8.13 15.82
CA SER A 73 -0.54 -6.89 15.32
C SER A 73 -1.48 -5.90 14.62
N ARG A 74 -2.77 -5.96 14.89
CA ARG A 74 -3.76 -5.00 14.39
C ARG A 74 -3.78 -3.75 15.25
N TYR A 75 -4.29 -2.66 14.67
CA TYR A 75 -4.58 -1.42 15.38
C TYR A 75 -6.05 -1.07 15.21
N HIS A 76 -6.63 -0.48 16.24
CA HIS A 76 -8.01 -0.03 16.23
C HIS A 76 -8.08 1.45 16.56
N TYR A 77 -9.00 2.16 15.92
CA TYR A 77 -9.32 3.54 16.26
C TYR A 77 -10.60 3.58 17.09
N THR A 78 -10.57 4.33 18.20
CA THR A 78 -11.70 4.39 19.13
C THR A 78 -12.41 5.74 19.10
N ASP A 79 -13.68 5.76 19.50
CA ASP A 79 -14.41 7.00 19.80
C ASP A 79 -14.01 7.58 21.18
N GLN A 80 -14.66 8.66 21.58
CA GLN A 80 -14.41 9.32 22.89
C GLN A 80 -14.81 8.45 24.10
N ASN A 81 -15.64 7.42 23.90
CA ASN A 81 -16.11 6.52 24.92
C ASN A 81 -15.26 5.22 24.97
N GLY A 82 -14.26 5.09 24.10
CA GLY A 82 -13.40 3.90 23.98
C GLY A 82 -14.00 2.79 23.11
N ASN A 83 -15.10 3.02 22.39
CA ASN A 83 -15.64 2.01 21.47
C ASN A 83 -14.81 2.01 20.18
N ILE A 84 -14.50 0.81 19.66
CA ILE A 84 -13.82 0.65 18.37
C ILE A 84 -14.76 1.11 17.25
N ILE A 85 -14.28 2.04 16.41
CA ILE A 85 -14.99 2.60 15.27
C ILE A 85 -14.26 2.41 13.95
N SER A 86 -13.06 1.84 13.98
CA SER A 86 -12.33 1.41 12.78
C SER A 86 -12.79 0.03 12.33
N LYS A 87 -12.58 -0.25 11.05
CA LYS A 87 -12.72 -1.58 10.46
C LYS A 87 -11.34 -2.11 10.08
N THR A 88 -11.21 -3.43 10.07
CA THR A 88 -9.98 -4.11 9.67
C THR A 88 -10.22 -4.89 8.39
N GLY A 89 -9.32 -4.76 7.42
CA GLY A 89 -9.42 -5.47 6.15
C GLY A 89 -8.06 -5.91 5.63
N ILE A 90 -8.10 -6.53 4.46
CA ILE A 90 -6.91 -6.93 3.70
C ILE A 90 -7.04 -6.45 2.25
N ASP A 91 -5.92 -6.28 1.59
CA ASP A 91 -5.84 -6.20 0.15
C ASP A 91 -5.23 -7.47 -0.42
N VAL A 92 -5.72 -7.88 -1.59
CA VAL A 92 -5.33 -9.13 -2.22
C VAL A 92 -5.20 -9.01 -3.74
N SER A 93 -4.29 -9.81 -4.29
CA SER A 93 -4.12 -10.01 -5.71
C SER A 93 -3.74 -11.47 -5.97
N TYR A 94 -3.49 -11.86 -7.19
CA TYR A 94 -3.09 -13.24 -7.51
C TYR A 94 -1.87 -13.74 -6.71
N PHE A 95 -1.08 -12.85 -6.14
CA PHE A 95 0.09 -13.22 -5.33
C PHE A 95 -0.28 -13.99 -4.05
N GLN A 96 -1.50 -13.84 -3.54
CA GLN A 96 -1.96 -14.54 -2.35
C GLN A 96 -2.41 -15.99 -2.65
N GLY A 97 -2.54 -16.38 -3.93
CA GLY A 97 -2.93 -17.75 -4.30
C GLY A 97 -4.35 -18.12 -3.86
N ASP A 98 -4.56 -19.33 -3.39
CA ASP A 98 -5.86 -19.78 -2.93
C ASP A 98 -6.18 -19.23 -1.54
N ILE A 99 -7.33 -18.59 -1.37
CA ILE A 99 -7.78 -17.96 -0.12
C ILE A 99 -9.00 -18.70 0.42
N ASP A 100 -8.93 -19.10 1.70
CA ASP A 100 -10.08 -19.60 2.45
C ASP A 100 -10.86 -18.42 3.08
N TRP A 101 -11.81 -17.89 2.35
CA TRP A 101 -12.60 -16.71 2.74
C TRP A 101 -13.37 -16.90 4.05
N ASN A 102 -13.79 -18.13 4.36
CA ASN A 102 -14.44 -18.42 5.64
C ASN A 102 -13.47 -18.24 6.81
N LYS A 103 -12.21 -18.59 6.64
CA LYS A 103 -11.18 -18.32 7.66
C LYS A 103 -10.87 -16.85 7.77
N VAL A 104 -10.80 -16.14 6.65
CA VAL A 104 -10.60 -14.67 6.62
C VAL A 104 -11.71 -13.99 7.43
N LYS A 105 -12.98 -14.35 7.19
CA LYS A 105 -14.11 -13.81 7.94
C LYS A 105 -14.09 -14.22 9.42
N ALA A 106 -13.77 -15.48 9.72
CA ALA A 106 -13.69 -15.99 11.08
C ALA A 106 -12.57 -15.35 11.91
N ASP A 107 -11.50 -14.87 11.26
CA ASP A 107 -10.41 -14.08 11.87
C ASP A 107 -10.82 -12.64 12.19
N GLY A 108 -12.07 -12.25 11.93
CA GLY A 108 -12.65 -10.97 12.30
C GLY A 108 -12.31 -9.82 11.34
N LEU A 109 -12.04 -10.14 10.09
CA LEU A 109 -11.89 -9.10 9.06
C LEU A 109 -13.26 -8.60 8.59
N ASP A 110 -13.36 -7.30 8.35
CA ASP A 110 -14.59 -6.62 7.96
C ASP A 110 -14.71 -6.48 6.44
N PHE A 111 -13.58 -6.21 5.75
CA PHE A 111 -13.57 -5.90 4.32
C PHE A 111 -12.34 -6.47 3.60
N VAL A 112 -12.46 -6.52 2.28
CA VAL A 112 -11.34 -6.84 1.38
C VAL A 112 -11.29 -5.83 0.22
N ILE A 113 -10.07 -5.54 -0.24
CA ILE A 113 -9.80 -4.75 -1.43
C ILE A 113 -9.11 -5.65 -2.46
N VAL A 114 -9.83 -6.01 -3.52
CA VAL A 114 -9.36 -6.97 -4.54
C VAL A 114 -8.74 -6.23 -5.72
N ARG A 115 -7.58 -6.68 -6.19
CA ARG A 115 -7.00 -6.14 -7.42
C ARG A 115 -7.82 -6.52 -8.63
N VAL A 116 -8.36 -5.54 -9.36
CA VAL A 116 -9.02 -5.79 -10.65
C VAL A 116 -8.01 -6.20 -11.71
N GLY A 117 -6.91 -5.47 -11.77
CA GLY A 117 -5.88 -5.67 -12.78
C GLY A 117 -4.74 -4.68 -12.64
N TYR A 118 -3.91 -4.65 -13.66
CA TYR A 118 -2.74 -3.77 -13.69
C TYR A 118 -2.36 -3.42 -15.13
N ARG A 119 -1.71 -2.26 -15.30
CA ARG A 119 -1.01 -1.92 -16.53
C ARG A 119 0.46 -2.35 -16.43
N GLY A 120 0.97 -3.03 -17.44
CA GLY A 120 2.35 -3.52 -17.45
C GLY A 120 3.38 -2.39 -17.49
N TYR A 121 4.41 -2.48 -16.65
CA TYR A 121 5.50 -1.48 -16.48
C TYR A 121 6.15 -1.02 -17.80
N GLU A 122 6.40 -1.96 -18.71
CA GLU A 122 7.08 -1.71 -19.98
C GLU A 122 6.12 -1.76 -21.17
N SER A 123 5.19 -2.71 -21.14
CA SER A 123 4.28 -2.97 -22.26
C SER A 123 3.16 -1.95 -22.38
N GLY A 124 2.74 -1.34 -21.28
CA GLY A 124 1.55 -0.49 -21.22
C GLY A 124 0.23 -1.22 -21.44
N ILE A 125 0.25 -2.56 -21.50
CA ILE A 125 -0.96 -3.38 -21.74
C ILE A 125 -1.70 -3.57 -20.41
N ILE A 126 -3.02 -3.37 -20.43
CA ILE A 126 -3.90 -3.70 -19.32
C ILE A 126 -4.05 -5.22 -19.22
N ASN A 127 -3.90 -5.75 -18.01
CA ASN A 127 -4.05 -7.15 -17.68
C ASN A 127 -5.07 -7.30 -16.56
N LEU A 128 -6.04 -8.20 -16.71
CA LEU A 128 -6.92 -8.61 -15.63
C LEU A 128 -6.10 -9.40 -14.61
N ASP A 129 -6.34 -9.20 -13.31
CA ASP A 129 -5.78 -10.08 -12.29
C ASP A 129 -6.40 -11.48 -12.44
N GLN A 130 -5.54 -12.49 -12.52
CA GLN A 130 -6.00 -13.86 -12.83
C GLN A 130 -6.91 -14.48 -11.75
N ASN A 131 -6.90 -13.93 -10.52
CA ASN A 131 -7.74 -14.38 -9.42
C ASN A 131 -8.91 -13.42 -9.16
N PHE A 132 -9.05 -12.34 -9.93
CA PHE A 132 -10.07 -11.32 -9.69
C PHE A 132 -11.48 -11.92 -9.52
N GLU A 133 -11.97 -12.64 -10.51
CA GLU A 133 -13.33 -13.20 -10.49
C GLU A 133 -13.53 -14.20 -9.33
N THR A 134 -12.51 -15.05 -9.09
CA THR A 134 -12.54 -16.04 -8.00
C THR A 134 -12.60 -15.36 -6.63
N TYR A 135 -11.84 -14.28 -6.44
CA TYR A 135 -11.82 -13.55 -5.19
C TYR A 135 -13.11 -12.75 -4.97
N MET A 136 -13.61 -12.07 -6.01
CA MET A 136 -14.86 -11.33 -5.95
C MET A 136 -16.05 -12.21 -5.58
N GLN A 137 -16.09 -13.45 -6.10
CA GLN A 137 -17.13 -14.40 -5.74
C GLN A 137 -16.96 -14.93 -4.31
N GLY A 138 -15.77 -15.40 -3.96
CA GLY A 138 -15.50 -16.04 -2.64
C GLY A 138 -15.67 -15.06 -1.48
N ASP A 139 -15.25 -13.82 -1.66
CA ASP A 139 -15.44 -12.74 -0.70
C ASP A 139 -16.92 -12.40 -0.47
N SER A 140 -17.67 -12.23 -1.58
CA SER A 140 -19.11 -11.98 -1.52
C SER A 140 -19.88 -13.09 -0.79
N GLU A 141 -19.53 -14.35 -1.03
CA GLU A 141 -20.12 -15.53 -0.35
C GLU A 141 -19.80 -15.55 1.14
N ALA A 142 -18.62 -15.07 1.56
CA ALA A 142 -18.22 -14.96 2.95
C ALA A 142 -18.85 -13.77 3.68
N GLY A 143 -19.48 -12.83 2.96
CA GLY A 143 -20.14 -11.65 3.51
C GLY A 143 -19.16 -10.62 4.07
N LEU A 144 -18.02 -10.44 3.43
CA LEU A 144 -17.11 -9.32 3.68
C LEU A 144 -17.60 -8.09 2.90
N GLU A 145 -17.21 -6.89 3.33
CA GLU A 145 -17.43 -5.67 2.56
C GLU A 145 -16.37 -5.55 1.47
N LEU A 146 -16.77 -5.19 0.26
CA LEU A 146 -15.98 -5.35 -0.95
C LEU A 146 -15.58 -4.00 -1.56
N GLY A 147 -14.30 -3.81 -1.80
CA GLY A 147 -13.72 -2.76 -2.61
C GLY A 147 -12.71 -3.34 -3.61
N VAL A 148 -12.20 -2.50 -4.49
CA VAL A 148 -11.23 -2.94 -5.48
C VAL A 148 -10.13 -1.90 -5.70
N TYR A 149 -8.99 -2.32 -6.24
CA TYR A 149 -7.95 -1.43 -6.72
C TYR A 149 -7.44 -1.81 -8.11
N PHE A 150 -6.92 -0.83 -8.81
CA PHE A 150 -6.23 -1.04 -10.08
C PHE A 150 -4.80 -0.51 -9.97
N PHE A 151 -3.81 -1.37 -10.27
CA PHE A 151 -2.42 -0.99 -10.27
C PHE A 151 -2.07 -0.30 -11.59
N SER A 152 -2.01 1.02 -11.53
CA SER A 152 -1.78 1.89 -12.69
C SER A 152 -0.31 2.07 -13.02
N GLN A 153 -0.02 2.09 -14.30
CA GLN A 153 1.23 2.57 -14.88
C GLN A 153 0.93 3.47 -16.09
N ALA A 154 -0.13 4.27 -15.97
CA ALA A 154 -0.50 5.27 -16.98
C ALA A 154 0.56 6.37 -17.11
N ILE A 155 0.74 6.86 -18.32
CA ILE A 155 1.67 7.95 -18.65
C ILE A 155 0.96 9.16 -19.29
N ASN A 156 -0.34 9.09 -19.47
CA ASN A 156 -1.19 10.16 -19.97
C ASN A 156 -2.65 9.94 -19.56
N ILE A 157 -3.46 10.96 -19.75
CA ILE A 157 -4.89 10.97 -19.38
C ILE A 157 -5.71 9.92 -20.13
N ASP A 158 -5.42 9.70 -21.41
CA ASP A 158 -6.16 8.71 -22.21
C ASP A 158 -6.01 7.29 -21.62
N GLU A 159 -4.81 6.96 -21.13
CA GLU A 159 -4.56 5.69 -20.47
C GLU A 159 -5.25 5.59 -19.10
N VAL A 160 -5.33 6.69 -18.35
CA VAL A 160 -6.07 6.74 -17.09
C VAL A 160 -7.55 6.49 -17.31
N VAL A 161 -8.13 7.11 -18.34
CA VAL A 161 -9.54 6.88 -18.73
C VAL A 161 -9.76 5.43 -19.15
N GLU A 162 -8.83 4.85 -19.94
CA GLU A 162 -8.89 3.44 -20.33
C GLU A 162 -8.86 2.50 -19.10
N GLU A 163 -8.00 2.78 -18.12
CA GLU A 163 -7.92 2.02 -16.87
C GLU A 163 -9.23 2.12 -16.06
N ALA A 164 -9.75 3.33 -15.90
CA ALA A 164 -11.02 3.55 -15.21
C ALA A 164 -12.19 2.82 -15.88
N GLN A 165 -12.30 2.90 -17.20
CA GLN A 165 -13.33 2.22 -17.96
C GLN A 165 -13.21 0.70 -17.87
N PHE A 166 -11.97 0.16 -17.93
CA PHE A 166 -11.71 -1.25 -17.72
C PHE A 166 -12.20 -1.70 -16.33
N VAL A 167 -11.86 -0.95 -15.28
CA VAL A 167 -12.32 -1.27 -13.90
C VAL A 167 -13.84 -1.25 -13.84
N LEU A 168 -14.49 -0.20 -14.34
CA LEU A 168 -15.95 -0.06 -14.33
C LEU A 168 -16.65 -1.19 -15.05
N GLU A 169 -16.12 -1.65 -16.19
CA GLU A 169 -16.63 -2.82 -16.90
C GLU A 169 -16.58 -4.07 -16.02
N LYS A 170 -15.42 -4.33 -15.39
CA LYS A 170 -15.18 -5.55 -14.60
C LYS A 170 -15.98 -5.60 -13.30
N VAL A 171 -16.29 -4.46 -12.70
CA VAL A 171 -17.02 -4.40 -11.43
C VAL A 171 -18.55 -4.26 -11.60
N SER A 172 -19.04 -4.11 -12.81
CA SER A 172 -20.46 -3.79 -13.11
C SER A 172 -21.47 -4.76 -12.49
N ASP A 173 -21.11 -6.04 -12.36
CA ASP A 173 -21.97 -7.09 -11.83
C ASP A 173 -21.82 -7.29 -10.30
N TYR A 174 -20.95 -6.51 -9.64
CA TYR A 174 -20.67 -6.65 -8.22
C TYR A 174 -21.19 -5.48 -7.40
N ASN A 175 -21.64 -5.75 -6.18
CA ASN A 175 -22.08 -4.71 -5.25
C ASN A 175 -20.93 -4.23 -4.38
N LEU A 176 -20.21 -3.21 -4.83
CA LEU A 176 -19.12 -2.63 -4.07
C LEU A 176 -19.66 -1.72 -2.96
N THR A 177 -19.27 -2.00 -1.71
CA THR A 177 -19.59 -1.17 -0.54
C THR A 177 -18.40 -0.30 -0.13
N TYR A 178 -17.17 -0.71 -0.52
CA TYR A 178 -15.92 0.01 -0.37
C TYR A 178 -15.49 0.70 -1.67
N PRO A 179 -14.49 1.59 -1.62
CA PRO A 179 -14.04 2.36 -2.78
C PRO A 179 -13.44 1.54 -3.90
N ILE A 180 -13.39 2.17 -5.08
CA ILE A 180 -12.50 1.84 -6.19
C ILE A 180 -11.25 2.71 -6.06
N ILE A 181 -10.08 2.09 -6.00
CA ILE A 181 -8.83 2.73 -5.60
C ILE A 181 -7.89 2.83 -6.79
N PHE A 182 -7.41 4.05 -7.04
CA PHE A 182 -6.30 4.31 -7.97
C PHE A 182 -4.99 4.06 -7.25
N ASP A 183 -4.22 3.08 -7.71
CA ASP A 183 -2.94 2.66 -7.15
C ASP A 183 -1.85 2.84 -8.19
N TRP A 184 -1.21 4.00 -8.17
CA TRP A 184 -0.02 4.29 -8.98
C TRP A 184 1.19 4.37 -8.05
N GLU A 185 2.24 3.61 -8.37
CA GLU A 185 3.47 3.62 -7.60
C GLU A 185 4.68 3.92 -8.49
N GLU A 186 5.66 4.62 -7.92
CA GLU A 186 6.90 4.89 -8.61
C GLU A 186 7.62 3.57 -8.91
N PRO A 187 8.03 3.34 -10.17
CA PRO A 187 8.63 2.07 -10.55
C PRO A 187 10.06 1.92 -10.03
N GLU A 188 10.39 0.75 -9.53
CA GLU A 188 11.76 0.41 -9.13
C GLU A 188 12.69 0.13 -10.33
N THR A 189 12.14 -0.20 -11.49
CA THR A 189 12.91 -0.56 -12.69
C THR A 189 13.14 0.63 -13.62
N SER A 190 14.38 0.80 -14.08
CA SER A 190 14.75 1.88 -15.00
C SER A 190 14.14 1.76 -16.41
N SER A 191 13.55 0.62 -16.76
CA SER A 191 12.86 0.38 -18.02
C SER A 191 11.37 0.74 -18.00
N ALA A 192 10.85 1.14 -16.82
CA ALA A 192 9.45 1.50 -16.72
C ALA A 192 9.13 2.77 -17.50
N ARG A 193 7.99 2.77 -18.17
CA ARG A 193 7.50 3.85 -19.00
C ARG A 193 7.06 5.11 -18.23
N THR A 194 6.85 4.95 -16.91
CA THR A 194 6.35 6.02 -16.02
C THR A 194 7.43 6.90 -15.40
N HIS A 195 8.72 6.68 -15.70
CA HIS A 195 9.83 7.48 -15.15
C HIS A 195 9.78 8.98 -15.46
N GLU A 196 9.15 9.36 -16.57
CA GLU A 196 9.04 10.75 -17.00
C GLU A 196 7.78 11.44 -16.45
N VAL A 197 6.90 10.72 -15.75
CA VAL A 197 5.68 11.28 -15.15
C VAL A 197 6.05 12.22 -14.01
N ASN A 198 5.65 13.47 -14.14
CA ASN A 198 5.94 14.50 -13.14
C ASN A 198 4.77 14.69 -12.15
N THR A 199 5.01 15.48 -11.11
CA THR A 199 4.02 15.74 -10.03
C THR A 199 2.69 16.29 -10.54
N SER A 200 2.70 17.20 -11.53
CA SER A 200 1.46 17.77 -12.08
C SER A 200 0.67 16.70 -12.83
N GLU A 201 1.34 15.94 -13.68
CA GLU A 201 0.72 14.86 -14.45
C GLU A 201 0.14 13.77 -13.55
N LEU A 202 0.89 13.32 -12.55
CA LEU A 202 0.40 12.30 -11.62
C LEU A 202 -0.81 12.81 -10.81
N THR A 203 -0.80 14.06 -10.41
CA THR A 203 -1.95 14.69 -9.74
C THR A 203 -3.17 14.72 -10.65
N ASP A 204 -3.00 15.10 -11.92
CA ASP A 204 -4.06 15.09 -12.92
C ASP A 204 -4.58 13.66 -13.19
N PHE A 205 -3.71 12.64 -13.19
CA PHE A 205 -4.10 11.23 -13.31
C PHE A 205 -4.99 10.79 -12.15
N CYS A 206 -4.59 11.11 -10.92
CA CYS A 206 -5.40 10.84 -9.73
C CYS A 206 -6.78 11.49 -9.82
N MET A 207 -6.83 12.77 -10.24
CA MET A 207 -8.10 13.50 -10.37
C MET A 207 -8.99 12.89 -11.45
N GLU A 208 -8.43 12.56 -12.60
CA GLU A 208 -9.18 12.02 -13.73
C GLU A 208 -9.76 10.63 -13.41
N PHE A 209 -8.94 9.71 -12.88
CA PHE A 209 -9.44 8.41 -12.46
C PHE A 209 -10.57 8.55 -11.45
N CYS A 210 -10.36 9.37 -10.41
CA CYS A 210 -11.38 9.59 -9.39
C CYS A 210 -12.65 10.23 -9.96
N ARG A 211 -12.54 11.09 -10.97
CA ARG A 211 -13.68 11.69 -11.66
C ARG A 211 -14.49 10.62 -12.41
N GLU A 212 -13.84 9.78 -13.23
CA GLU A 212 -14.49 8.70 -13.97
C GLU A 212 -15.24 7.74 -13.03
N ILE A 213 -14.61 7.32 -11.94
CA ILE A 213 -15.19 6.43 -10.94
C ILE A 213 -16.41 7.08 -10.26
N LYS A 214 -16.28 8.36 -9.90
CA LYS A 214 -17.36 9.12 -9.25
C LYS A 214 -18.55 9.34 -10.17
N ASP A 215 -18.30 9.69 -11.43
CA ASP A 215 -19.34 9.95 -12.43
C ASP A 215 -20.14 8.67 -12.76
N ALA A 216 -19.50 7.52 -12.61
CA ALA A 216 -20.17 6.21 -12.69
C ALA A 216 -20.94 5.82 -11.40
N GLY A 217 -20.92 6.65 -10.36
CA GLY A 217 -21.69 6.43 -9.13
C GLY A 217 -20.96 5.65 -8.03
N TYR A 218 -19.67 5.34 -8.22
CA TYR A 218 -18.86 4.67 -7.22
C TYR A 218 -18.08 5.67 -6.33
N LYS A 219 -17.51 5.17 -5.25
CA LYS A 219 -16.64 5.96 -4.35
C LYS A 219 -15.19 5.82 -4.79
N PRO A 220 -14.52 6.87 -5.27
CA PRO A 220 -13.09 6.81 -5.56
C PRO A 220 -12.25 6.96 -4.31
N MET A 221 -11.02 6.42 -4.34
CA MET A 221 -9.97 6.61 -3.34
C MET A 221 -8.61 6.56 -4.03
N ILE A 222 -7.61 7.21 -3.43
CA ILE A 222 -6.24 7.23 -3.94
C ILE A 222 -5.36 6.47 -2.96
N TYR A 223 -4.62 5.46 -3.46
CA TYR A 223 -3.53 4.85 -2.70
C TYR A 223 -2.32 5.77 -2.72
N SER A 224 -1.64 5.90 -1.62
CA SER A 224 -0.39 6.64 -1.54
C SER A 224 0.43 6.26 -0.31
N ASN A 225 1.71 6.55 -0.37
CA ASN A 225 2.64 6.40 0.74
C ASN A 225 3.30 7.75 1.08
N ARG A 226 4.20 7.74 2.08
CA ARG A 226 4.88 8.95 2.53
C ARG A 226 5.69 9.64 1.43
N HIS A 227 6.37 8.88 0.58
CA HIS A 227 7.17 9.44 -0.51
C HIS A 227 6.28 10.16 -1.51
N MET A 228 5.24 9.48 -1.99
CA MET A 228 4.31 10.03 -2.96
C MET A 228 3.61 11.30 -2.45
N THR A 229 3.04 11.25 -1.23
CA THR A 229 2.33 12.40 -0.64
C THR A 229 3.24 13.60 -0.40
N SER A 230 4.54 13.39 -0.15
CA SER A 230 5.48 14.48 0.14
C SER A 230 6.22 15.01 -1.09
N LYS A 231 6.27 14.26 -2.21
CA LYS A 231 7.13 14.57 -3.36
C LYS A 231 6.42 14.55 -4.71
N LEU A 232 5.39 13.72 -4.87
CA LEU A 232 4.84 13.40 -6.18
C LEU A 232 3.37 13.85 -6.36
N LEU A 233 2.69 14.33 -5.31
CA LEU A 233 1.28 14.69 -5.36
C LEU A 233 1.02 16.11 -4.87
N ASP A 234 0.15 16.85 -5.56
CA ASP A 234 -0.45 18.06 -5.02
C ASP A 234 -1.66 17.71 -4.14
N LEU A 235 -1.40 17.55 -2.83
CA LEU A 235 -2.44 17.21 -1.85
C LEU A 235 -3.55 18.25 -1.72
N LYS A 236 -3.29 19.51 -2.11
CA LYS A 236 -4.31 20.55 -2.11
C LYS A 236 -5.34 20.30 -3.22
N ALA A 237 -4.88 20.00 -4.42
CA ALA A 237 -5.74 19.64 -5.54
C ALA A 237 -6.55 18.36 -5.25
N LEU A 238 -5.95 17.39 -4.55
CA LEU A 238 -6.55 16.11 -4.23
C LEU A 238 -7.36 16.08 -2.92
N SER A 239 -7.51 17.22 -2.22
CA SER A 239 -8.11 17.30 -0.87
C SER A 239 -9.56 16.85 -0.78
N SER A 240 -10.28 16.75 -1.89
CA SER A 240 -11.67 16.26 -1.94
C SER A 240 -11.80 14.73 -2.02
N TYR A 241 -10.69 14.01 -2.18
CA TYR A 241 -10.68 12.56 -2.28
C TYR A 241 -10.09 11.92 -1.02
N PRO A 242 -10.62 10.77 -0.59
CA PRO A 242 -10.02 9.99 0.49
C PRO A 242 -8.73 9.32 0.03
N PHE A 243 -7.83 9.07 0.99
CA PHE A 243 -6.57 8.37 0.77
C PHE A 243 -6.53 7.06 1.54
N TRP A 244 -6.04 6.01 0.88
CA TRP A 244 -5.46 4.84 1.53
C TRP A 244 -3.97 5.11 1.69
N TYR A 245 -3.57 5.49 2.90
CA TYR A 245 -2.19 5.83 3.20
C TYR A 245 -1.41 4.63 3.72
N ALA A 246 -0.44 4.16 2.95
CA ALA A 246 0.44 3.06 3.34
C ALA A 246 1.55 3.56 4.28
N GLN A 247 1.74 2.82 5.36
CA GLN A 247 2.78 3.04 6.37
C GLN A 247 3.54 1.72 6.56
N TYR A 248 4.79 1.67 6.13
CA TYR A 248 5.69 0.51 6.27
C TYR A 248 6.70 0.73 7.38
#